data_67631c71e7ec50536be0abfaf4dcfebf
#
_entry.id   67631c71e7ec50536be0abfaf4dcfebf
#
_cell.length_a   1.000
_cell.length_b   1.000
_cell.length_c   1.000
_cell.angle_alpha   90.00
_cell.angle_beta   90.00
_cell.angle_gamma   90.00
#
_symmetry.space_group_name_H-M   'P 1'
#
loop_
_entity.id
_entity.type
_entity.pdbx_description
1 polymer ?
#
loop_
_entity_poly.entity_id
_entity_poly.type
_entity_poly.pdbx_seq_one_letter_code
_entity_poly.pdbx_strand_id
1 'polypeptide(L)'
;FFDPDHEGREFWYEYHTNESPDPNTVLFHALGAWRLRAGFHDLLWNPAFTMAASQLLGGSVRFWHDQLFCKPPKHGGVVAWHQDYSYWTRTTPIAHLTCWIGLDESSIENGCLQYVPGSHKWPLLPITGLAGDMNAIRDVLDDDQWKQFSSPVAIELRAGECAFHHPLLVHGSHANKTDRPRRATVLNVVRDGVCSESNEPLLTGVPPVPRGQKLQGQYFPLLLDSQKPGPPQSGNS
;
A
#
# COMPACT_ATOMS: atom_id res chain seq x y z
N PHE A 1 -6.76 -6.25 16.57
CA PHE A 1 -7.07 -5.32 15.47
C PHE A 1 -8.47 -5.49 14.88
N PHE A 2 -9.09 -6.65 15.00
CA PHE A 2 -10.42 -6.91 14.40
C PHE A 2 -11.59 -6.57 15.35
N ASP A 3 -11.29 -6.25 16.61
CA ASP A 3 -12.28 -5.79 17.58
C ASP A 3 -12.57 -4.30 17.33
N PRO A 4 -13.80 -3.91 17.00
CA PRO A 4 -14.16 -2.51 16.78
C PRO A 4 -14.00 -1.62 18.02
N ASP A 5 -13.95 -2.21 19.20
CA ASP A 5 -13.87 -1.52 20.48
C ASP A 5 -12.46 -1.59 21.13
N HIS A 6 -11.43 -2.03 20.37
CA HIS A 6 -10.06 -2.12 20.91
C HIS A 6 -9.52 -0.73 21.33
N GLU A 7 -8.69 -0.70 22.36
CA GLU A 7 -7.98 0.52 22.78
C GLU A 7 -7.14 1.11 21.64
N GLY A 8 -7.19 2.42 21.49
CA GLY A 8 -6.43 3.17 20.48
C GLY A 8 -7.14 3.29 19.14
N ARG A 9 -8.43 2.94 19.06
CA ARG A 9 -9.20 3.08 17.81
C ARG A 9 -9.13 4.50 17.23
N GLU A 10 -9.04 5.52 18.05
CA GLU A 10 -8.91 6.93 17.69
C GLU A 10 -7.58 7.27 16.98
N PHE A 11 -6.60 6.37 17.03
CA PHE A 11 -5.32 6.54 16.33
C PHE A 11 -5.32 5.99 14.91
N TRP A 12 -6.36 5.25 14.51
CA TRP A 12 -6.49 4.86 13.12
C TRP A 12 -6.84 6.07 12.24
N TYR A 13 -6.25 6.14 11.07
CA TYR A 13 -6.68 7.07 10.03
C TYR A 13 -7.98 6.60 9.38
N GLU A 14 -8.04 5.31 9.07
CA GLU A 14 -9.21 4.61 8.54
C GLU A 14 -9.27 3.22 9.15
N TYR A 15 -10.49 2.72 9.37
CA TYR A 15 -10.70 1.42 9.98
C TYR A 15 -11.99 0.79 9.47
N HIS A 16 -11.83 -0.19 8.61
CA HIS A 16 -12.92 -0.92 7.97
C HIS A 16 -12.87 -2.39 8.37
N THR A 17 -13.80 -2.84 9.19
CA THR A 17 -13.91 -4.25 9.59
C THR A 17 -14.27 -5.13 8.41
N ASN A 18 -15.02 -4.60 7.45
CA ASN A 18 -15.31 -5.24 6.17
C ASN A 18 -15.57 -4.21 5.07
N GLU A 19 -14.74 -4.19 4.04
CA GLU A 19 -14.96 -3.40 2.81
C GLU A 19 -15.62 -4.22 1.70
N SER A 20 -15.81 -5.54 1.87
CA SER A 20 -16.44 -6.35 0.84
C SER A 20 -17.93 -6.01 0.69
N PRO A 21 -18.41 -5.76 -0.53
CA PRO A 21 -19.84 -5.59 -0.80
C PRO A 21 -20.61 -6.93 -0.79
N ASP A 22 -19.92 -8.06 -0.91
CA ASP A 22 -20.50 -9.39 -0.80
C ASP A 22 -20.61 -9.78 0.69
N PRO A 23 -21.83 -9.99 1.22
CA PRO A 23 -22.04 -10.33 2.63
C PRO A 23 -21.42 -11.68 3.04
N ASN A 24 -21.06 -12.53 2.09
CA ASN A 24 -20.42 -13.83 2.33
C ASN A 24 -18.89 -13.74 2.39
N THR A 25 -18.32 -12.58 2.12
CA THR A 25 -16.87 -12.38 2.12
C THR A 25 -16.48 -11.21 3.03
N VAL A 26 -15.24 -11.22 3.49
CA VAL A 26 -14.66 -10.18 4.35
C VAL A 26 -13.34 -9.71 3.79
N LEU A 27 -13.20 -8.42 3.64
CA LEU A 27 -11.93 -7.74 3.41
C LEU A 27 -11.72 -6.73 4.53
N PHE A 28 -10.91 -7.10 5.52
CA PHE A 28 -10.47 -6.13 6.54
C PHE A 28 -9.41 -5.23 5.95
N HIS A 29 -9.58 -3.92 6.17
CA HIS A 29 -8.63 -2.90 5.75
C HIS A 29 -8.57 -1.78 6.79
N ALA A 30 -7.37 -1.35 7.17
CA ALA A 30 -7.17 -0.24 8.09
C ALA A 30 -5.86 0.48 7.82
N LEU A 31 -5.80 1.77 8.15
CA LEU A 31 -4.63 2.65 8.04
C LEU A 31 -4.26 3.19 9.42
N GLY A 32 -2.99 3.20 9.77
CA GLY A 32 -2.50 3.84 11.00
C GLY A 32 -1.95 2.87 12.05
N ALA A 33 -1.70 1.59 11.71
CA ALA A 33 -1.14 0.60 12.64
C ALA A 33 0.18 1.02 13.26
N TRP A 34 1.01 1.77 12.54
CA TRP A 34 2.30 2.29 13.01
C TRP A 34 2.18 3.19 14.24
N ARG A 35 1.01 3.80 14.46
CA ARG A 35 0.73 4.64 15.64
C ARG A 35 0.30 3.83 16.87
N LEU A 36 -0.06 2.56 16.67
CA LEU A 36 -0.70 1.73 17.69
C LEU A 36 0.22 0.65 18.25
N ARG A 37 1.18 0.19 17.47
CA ARG A 37 2.02 -0.96 17.87
C ARG A 37 3.48 -0.72 17.48
N ALA A 38 4.38 -0.88 18.44
CA ALA A 38 5.82 -0.67 18.28
C ALA A 38 6.40 -1.47 17.09
N GLY A 39 5.98 -2.72 16.88
CA GLY A 39 6.47 -3.51 15.76
C GLY A 39 6.16 -2.93 14.39
N PHE A 40 4.97 -2.33 14.19
CA PHE A 40 4.64 -1.63 12.95
C PHE A 40 5.33 -0.28 12.87
N HIS A 41 5.48 0.42 13.99
CA HIS A 41 6.25 1.66 14.07
C HIS A 41 7.72 1.42 13.66
N ASP A 42 8.39 0.46 14.27
CA ASP A 42 9.82 0.21 14.08
C ASP A 42 10.14 -0.31 12.67
N LEU A 43 9.17 -0.99 12.04
CA LEU A 43 9.29 -1.47 10.66
C LEU A 43 9.55 -0.33 9.67
N LEU A 44 9.05 0.89 9.94
CA LEU A 44 9.25 2.06 9.08
C LEU A 44 10.74 2.40 8.89
N TRP A 45 11.56 2.20 9.92
CA TRP A 45 12.99 2.52 9.90
C TRP A 45 13.87 1.30 9.62
N ASN A 46 13.29 0.16 9.26
CA ASN A 46 14.07 -1.02 8.90
C ASN A 46 14.98 -0.71 7.70
N PRO A 47 16.32 -0.89 7.82
CA PRO A 47 17.26 -0.56 6.75
C PRO A 47 17.00 -1.32 5.45
N ALA A 48 16.58 -2.59 5.54
CA ALA A 48 16.28 -3.38 4.34
C ALA A 48 15.15 -2.76 3.51
N PHE A 49 14.15 -2.17 4.19
CA PHE A 49 13.05 -1.44 3.55
C PHE A 49 13.51 -0.05 3.07
N THR A 50 14.07 0.77 3.95
CA THR A 50 14.35 2.18 3.65
C THR A 50 15.42 2.36 2.58
N MET A 51 16.45 1.50 2.58
CA MET A 51 17.50 1.53 1.55
C MET A 51 16.97 1.11 0.18
N ALA A 52 16.18 0.02 0.11
CA ALA A 52 15.56 -0.41 -1.14
C ALA A 52 14.60 0.67 -1.68
N ALA A 53 13.77 1.25 -0.81
CA ALA A 53 12.87 2.35 -1.19
C ALA A 53 13.65 3.57 -1.71
N SER A 54 14.77 3.95 -1.08
CA SER A 54 15.62 5.05 -1.52
C SER A 54 16.22 4.82 -2.91
N GLN A 55 16.69 3.61 -3.19
CA GLN A 55 17.23 3.24 -4.49
C GLN A 55 16.14 3.32 -5.58
N LEU A 56 14.95 2.79 -5.30
CA LEU A 56 13.83 2.80 -6.24
C LEU A 56 13.26 4.20 -6.49
N LEU A 57 13.20 5.04 -5.46
CA LEU A 57 12.73 6.43 -5.56
C LEU A 57 13.81 7.40 -6.07
N GLY A 58 15.08 6.98 -6.05
CA GLY A 58 16.21 7.83 -6.43
C GLY A 58 16.44 9.01 -5.49
N GLY A 59 16.25 8.84 -4.18
CA GLY A 59 16.42 9.93 -3.21
C GLY A 59 15.99 9.60 -1.78
N SER A 60 15.89 10.64 -0.96
CA SER A 60 15.44 10.53 0.43
C SER A 60 14.00 10.03 0.51
N VAL A 61 13.72 9.22 1.51
CA VAL A 61 12.45 8.51 1.68
C VAL A 61 11.65 9.14 2.80
N ARG A 62 10.43 9.53 2.51
CA ARG A 62 9.47 10.04 3.48
C ARG A 62 8.27 9.10 3.59
N PHE A 63 7.83 8.84 4.81
CA PHE A 63 6.63 8.08 5.06
C PHE A 63 5.38 8.80 4.53
N TRP A 64 4.47 8.04 3.94
CA TRP A 64 3.15 8.51 3.50
C TRP A 64 2.07 7.99 4.43
N HIS A 65 1.79 6.72 4.41
CA HIS A 65 0.94 6.00 5.36
C HIS A 65 1.19 4.49 5.29
N ASP A 66 0.71 3.77 6.27
CA ASP A 66 0.65 2.31 6.26
C ASP A 66 -0.78 1.81 6.03
N GLN A 67 -0.88 0.54 5.68
CA GLN A 67 -2.15 -0.16 5.58
C GLN A 67 -2.02 -1.56 6.17
N LEU A 68 -3.11 -2.07 6.71
CA LEU A 68 -3.28 -3.47 7.04
C LEU A 68 -4.39 -4.07 6.19
N PHE A 69 -4.12 -5.25 5.66
CA PHE A 69 -5.11 -6.07 4.97
C PHE A 69 -5.22 -7.43 5.62
N CYS A 70 -6.44 -7.92 5.79
CA CYS A 70 -6.68 -9.30 6.15
C CYS A 70 -7.81 -9.89 5.32
N LYS A 71 -7.51 -11.04 4.72
CA LYS A 71 -8.48 -11.93 4.09
C LYS A 71 -8.64 -13.16 5.00
N PRO A 72 -9.76 -13.29 5.72
CA PRO A 72 -9.98 -14.44 6.59
C PRO A 72 -10.05 -15.75 5.81
N PRO A 73 -9.92 -16.89 6.49
CA PRO A 73 -10.05 -18.20 5.86
C PRO A 73 -11.40 -18.36 5.13
N LYS A 74 -11.39 -18.94 3.94
CA LYS A 74 -12.58 -19.31 3.13
C LYS A 74 -13.47 -18.15 2.66
N HIS A 75 -13.49 -17.05 3.41
CA HIS A 75 -14.38 -15.91 3.19
C HIS A 75 -13.63 -14.61 2.87
N GLY A 76 -12.33 -14.70 2.56
CA GLY A 76 -11.53 -13.51 2.23
C GLY A 76 -11.97 -12.90 0.91
N GLY A 77 -12.41 -11.63 0.95
CA GLY A 77 -12.86 -10.86 -0.21
C GLY A 77 -11.74 -10.50 -1.20
N VAL A 78 -12.12 -9.99 -2.36
CA VAL A 78 -11.18 -9.52 -3.39
C VAL A 78 -10.71 -8.09 -3.08
N VAL A 79 -9.54 -7.72 -3.61
CA VAL A 79 -9.17 -6.32 -3.85
C VAL A 79 -9.17 -6.14 -5.36
N ALA A 80 -10.10 -5.34 -5.88
CA ALA A 80 -10.28 -5.16 -7.32
C ALA A 80 -9.04 -4.49 -7.94
N TRP A 81 -8.89 -4.66 -9.25
CA TRP A 81 -7.78 -4.07 -9.99
C TRP A 81 -7.81 -2.54 -9.94
N HIS A 82 -6.70 -1.93 -9.56
CA HIS A 82 -6.58 -0.49 -9.41
C HIS A 82 -5.13 -0.03 -9.56
N GLN A 83 -4.95 1.28 -9.62
CA GLN A 83 -3.68 1.98 -9.43
C GLN A 83 -3.75 2.72 -8.09
N ASP A 84 -2.74 2.59 -7.24
CA ASP A 84 -2.72 3.26 -5.93
C ASP A 84 -2.88 4.78 -6.05
N TYR A 85 -2.21 5.38 -7.03
CA TYR A 85 -2.23 6.84 -7.20
C TYR A 85 -3.61 7.39 -7.51
N SER A 86 -4.56 6.60 -7.98
CA SER A 86 -5.94 7.06 -8.18
C SER A 86 -6.60 7.53 -6.88
N TYR A 87 -6.12 7.04 -5.73
CA TYR A 87 -6.54 7.48 -4.39
C TYR A 87 -5.65 8.60 -3.81
N TRP A 88 -4.51 8.91 -4.43
CA TRP A 88 -3.49 9.83 -3.90
C TRP A 88 -3.30 11.10 -4.72
N THR A 89 -4.26 11.42 -5.59
CA THR A 89 -4.22 12.58 -6.51
C THR A 89 -4.13 13.95 -5.82
N ARG A 90 -4.30 13.98 -4.51
CA ARG A 90 -4.09 15.19 -3.69
C ARG A 90 -2.65 15.43 -3.30
N THR A 91 -1.69 14.74 -3.94
CA THR A 91 -0.25 14.90 -3.73
C THR A 91 0.49 14.93 -5.06
N THR A 92 1.60 15.68 -5.15
CA THR A 92 2.39 15.85 -6.37
C THR A 92 3.89 16.09 -6.03
N PRO A 93 4.85 15.70 -6.90
CA PRO A 93 4.71 14.88 -8.10
C PRO A 93 4.39 13.42 -7.79
N ILE A 94 4.09 12.60 -8.82
CA ILE A 94 3.97 11.15 -8.71
C ILE A 94 5.36 10.55 -8.43
N ALA A 95 5.72 10.52 -7.16
CA ALA A 95 6.99 9.99 -6.68
C ALA A 95 6.74 9.13 -5.43
N HIS A 96 5.76 8.24 -5.54
CA HIS A 96 5.33 7.30 -4.51
C HIS A 96 5.87 5.91 -4.78
N LEU A 97 5.93 5.10 -3.76
CA LEU A 97 6.31 3.69 -3.82
C LEU A 97 5.54 2.93 -2.77
N THR A 98 4.98 1.80 -3.14
CA THR A 98 4.30 0.87 -2.24
C THR A 98 5.21 -0.31 -1.95
N CYS A 99 5.37 -0.67 -0.68
CA CYS A 99 6.00 -1.89 -0.21
C CYS A 99 4.96 -2.76 0.46
N TRP A 100 4.55 -3.84 -0.18
CA TRP A 100 3.62 -4.81 0.36
C TRP A 100 4.39 -5.95 1.03
N ILE A 101 4.12 -6.24 2.31
CA ILE A 101 4.86 -7.19 3.15
C ILE A 101 3.90 -8.27 3.62
N GLY A 102 4.16 -9.53 3.29
CA GLY A 102 3.38 -10.66 3.78
C GLY A 102 3.63 -10.89 5.27
N LEU A 103 2.58 -10.84 6.09
CA LEU A 103 2.63 -11.29 7.50
C LEU A 103 2.37 -12.79 7.59
N ASP A 104 1.74 -13.36 6.59
CA ASP A 104 1.57 -14.77 6.35
C ASP A 104 2.13 -15.13 4.97
N GLU A 105 2.30 -16.41 4.69
CA GLU A 105 2.51 -16.90 3.34
C GLU A 105 1.38 -16.42 2.42
N SER A 106 1.74 -15.87 1.28
CA SER A 106 0.82 -15.33 0.29
C SER A 106 0.98 -16.11 -1.01
N SER A 107 -0.06 -16.80 -1.43
CA SER A 107 -0.08 -17.67 -2.63
C SER A 107 -1.28 -17.33 -3.51
N ILE A 108 -1.30 -17.87 -4.73
CA ILE A 108 -2.45 -17.73 -5.65
C ILE A 108 -3.75 -18.17 -4.97
N GLU A 109 -3.72 -19.27 -4.20
CA GLU A 109 -4.90 -19.86 -3.59
C GLU A 109 -5.50 -18.99 -2.46
N ASN A 110 -4.64 -18.27 -1.71
CA ASN A 110 -5.11 -17.40 -0.64
C ASN A 110 -5.20 -15.91 -1.03
N GLY A 111 -5.05 -15.62 -2.34
CA GLY A 111 -5.23 -14.31 -2.91
C GLY A 111 -4.01 -13.40 -2.77
N CYS A 112 -2.84 -13.87 -3.21
CA CYS A 112 -1.65 -13.03 -3.36
C CYS A 112 -1.91 -11.85 -4.30
N LEU A 113 -1.02 -10.86 -4.25
CA LEU A 113 -1.02 -9.78 -5.24
C LEU A 113 -0.82 -10.34 -6.65
N GLN A 114 -1.48 -9.71 -7.60
CA GLN A 114 -1.22 -9.90 -9.02
C GLN A 114 -0.92 -8.54 -9.66
N TYR A 115 0.12 -8.49 -10.47
CA TYR A 115 0.60 -7.31 -11.16
C TYR A 115 0.37 -7.44 -12.66
N VAL A 116 0.00 -6.34 -13.31
CA VAL A 116 -0.02 -6.23 -14.77
C VAL A 116 1.30 -5.62 -15.22
N PRO A 117 2.28 -6.41 -15.71
CA PRO A 117 3.60 -5.91 -16.06
C PRO A 117 3.54 -4.78 -17.09
N GLY A 118 4.27 -3.69 -16.84
CA GLY A 118 4.33 -2.55 -17.75
C GLY A 118 3.20 -1.52 -17.59
N SER A 119 2.11 -1.84 -16.88
CA SER A 119 0.96 -0.94 -16.70
C SER A 119 1.26 0.35 -15.92
N HIS A 120 2.40 0.41 -15.23
CA HIS A 120 2.88 1.65 -14.60
C HIS A 120 3.19 2.77 -15.62
N LYS A 121 3.24 2.44 -16.91
CA LYS A 121 3.42 3.39 -18.03
C LYS A 121 2.07 3.88 -18.58
N TRP A 122 0.97 3.31 -18.14
CA TRP A 122 -0.35 3.74 -18.56
C TRP A 122 -0.73 5.08 -17.90
N PRO A 123 -1.65 5.82 -18.49
CA PRO A 123 -2.23 6.98 -17.84
C PRO A 123 -2.91 6.58 -16.54
N LEU A 124 -3.19 7.56 -15.69
CA LEU A 124 -4.01 7.33 -14.50
C LEU A 124 -5.41 6.89 -14.92
N LEU A 125 -5.82 5.74 -14.44
CA LEU A 125 -7.14 5.17 -14.69
C LEU A 125 -8.18 5.74 -13.70
N PRO A 126 -9.45 5.80 -14.10
CA PRO A 126 -10.53 6.09 -13.17
C PRO A 126 -10.63 5.05 -12.04
N ILE A 127 -11.13 5.46 -10.88
CA ILE A 127 -11.42 4.54 -9.77
C ILE A 127 -12.60 3.64 -10.16
N THR A 128 -12.37 2.32 -10.07
CA THR A 128 -13.40 1.30 -10.34
C THR A 128 -13.93 0.64 -9.06
N GLY A 129 -13.48 1.11 -7.89
CA GLY A 129 -13.76 0.54 -6.57
C GLY A 129 -12.63 -0.37 -6.08
N LEU A 130 -12.32 -0.31 -4.77
CA LEU A 130 -11.25 -1.10 -4.15
C LEU A 130 -11.73 -2.52 -3.84
N ALA A 131 -12.96 -2.65 -3.39
CA ALA A 131 -13.59 -3.93 -3.07
C ALA A 131 -14.76 -4.17 -4.03
N GLY A 132 -14.94 -5.39 -4.51
CA GLY A 132 -16.09 -5.76 -5.32
C GLY A 132 -15.76 -6.46 -6.61
N ASP A 133 -16.03 -5.86 -7.76
CA ASP A 133 -15.95 -6.55 -9.04
C ASP A 133 -14.54 -6.49 -9.65
N MET A 134 -13.89 -7.66 -9.73
CA MET A 134 -12.60 -7.81 -10.41
C MET A 134 -12.68 -7.48 -11.91
N ASN A 135 -13.85 -7.49 -12.52
CA ASN A 135 -14.01 -7.22 -13.94
C ASN A 135 -14.26 -5.73 -14.25
N ALA A 136 -14.55 -4.90 -13.25
CA ALA A 136 -14.87 -3.48 -13.45
C ALA A 136 -13.76 -2.69 -14.17
N ILE A 137 -12.49 -3.13 -14.05
CA ILE A 137 -11.37 -2.50 -14.75
C ILE A 137 -11.52 -2.58 -16.29
N ARG A 138 -12.25 -3.58 -16.80
CA ARG A 138 -12.44 -3.75 -18.25
C ARG A 138 -13.09 -2.54 -18.90
N ASP A 139 -13.98 -1.88 -18.18
CA ASP A 139 -14.76 -0.75 -18.70
C ASP A 139 -13.92 0.52 -18.89
N VAL A 140 -12.71 0.55 -18.32
CA VAL A 140 -11.82 1.71 -18.34
C VAL A 140 -10.52 1.47 -19.12
N LEU A 141 -10.28 0.24 -19.62
CA LEU A 141 -9.12 -0.11 -20.43
C LEU A 141 -9.43 0.00 -21.92
N ASP A 142 -8.48 0.56 -22.68
CA ASP A 142 -8.51 0.48 -24.14
C ASP A 142 -8.08 -0.92 -24.65
N ASP A 143 -8.17 -1.15 -25.96
CA ASP A 143 -7.88 -2.47 -26.56
C ASP A 143 -6.41 -2.92 -26.36
N ASP A 144 -5.45 -2.01 -26.36
CA ASP A 144 -4.03 -2.37 -26.19
C ASP A 144 -3.71 -2.63 -24.71
N GLN A 145 -4.27 -1.84 -23.81
CA GLN A 145 -4.21 -2.10 -22.37
C GLN A 145 -4.88 -3.43 -22.02
N TRP A 146 -6.04 -3.74 -22.63
CA TRP A 146 -6.73 -5.01 -22.42
C TRP A 146 -5.91 -6.22 -22.88
N LYS A 147 -5.22 -6.13 -24.02
CA LYS A 147 -4.29 -7.18 -24.48
C LYS A 147 -3.16 -7.40 -23.46
N GLN A 148 -2.58 -6.33 -22.93
CA GLN A 148 -1.52 -6.39 -21.93
C GLN A 148 -2.05 -6.91 -20.59
N PHE A 149 -3.24 -6.54 -20.19
CA PHE A 149 -3.92 -7.01 -18.98
C PHE A 149 -4.17 -8.52 -18.98
N SER A 150 -4.25 -9.17 -20.12
CA SER A 150 -4.54 -10.63 -20.24
C SER A 150 -3.51 -11.55 -19.60
N SER A 151 -2.38 -11.05 -19.11
CA SER A 151 -1.28 -11.84 -18.55
C SER A 151 -0.74 -11.26 -17.23
N PRO A 152 -1.57 -11.12 -16.18
CA PRO A 152 -1.08 -10.68 -14.88
C PRO A 152 -0.14 -11.72 -14.27
N VAL A 153 0.83 -11.24 -13.48
CA VAL A 153 1.82 -12.08 -12.80
C VAL A 153 1.48 -12.14 -11.32
N ALA A 154 1.36 -13.36 -10.80
CA ALA A 154 1.16 -13.60 -9.38
C ALA A 154 2.46 -13.32 -8.59
N ILE A 155 2.33 -12.64 -7.46
CA ILE A 155 3.42 -12.31 -6.55
C ILE A 155 3.24 -13.16 -5.29
N GLU A 156 3.77 -14.37 -5.35
CA GLU A 156 3.75 -15.28 -4.20
C GLU A 156 4.94 -14.94 -3.28
N LEU A 157 4.67 -14.82 -1.98
CA LEU A 157 5.63 -14.40 -0.96
C LEU A 157 5.51 -15.27 0.27
N ARG A 158 6.64 -15.60 0.87
CA ARG A 158 6.69 -16.17 2.21
C ARG A 158 6.42 -15.06 3.24
N ALA A 159 6.07 -15.45 4.45
CA ALA A 159 5.95 -14.50 5.56
C ALA A 159 7.29 -13.74 5.77
N GLY A 160 7.22 -12.42 5.87
CA GLY A 160 8.36 -11.51 5.97
C GLY A 160 8.99 -11.10 4.65
N GLU A 161 8.66 -11.72 3.53
CA GLU A 161 9.05 -11.23 2.21
C GLU A 161 8.17 -10.07 1.77
N CYS A 162 8.68 -9.23 0.87
CA CYS A 162 7.97 -8.06 0.38
C CYS A 162 8.10 -7.89 -1.14
N ALA A 163 7.15 -7.18 -1.70
CA ALA A 163 7.19 -6.71 -3.08
C ALA A 163 6.99 -5.20 -3.14
N PHE A 164 7.78 -4.55 -3.98
CA PHE A 164 7.62 -3.13 -4.26
C PHE A 164 6.88 -2.91 -5.57
N HIS A 165 6.03 -1.88 -5.62
CA HIS A 165 5.41 -1.48 -6.87
C HIS A 165 5.23 0.04 -7.01
N HIS A 166 5.23 0.46 -8.26
CA HIS A 166 5.00 1.84 -8.66
C HIS A 166 3.52 2.21 -8.44
N PRO A 167 3.18 3.44 -8.03
CA PRO A 167 1.80 3.84 -7.71
C PRO A 167 0.83 3.79 -8.91
N LEU A 168 1.34 3.74 -10.13
CA LEU A 168 0.54 3.55 -11.35
C LEU A 168 0.54 2.09 -11.84
N LEU A 169 1.18 1.15 -11.14
CA LEU A 169 1.09 -0.27 -11.52
C LEU A 169 -0.32 -0.79 -11.22
N VAL A 170 -0.98 -1.29 -12.26
CA VAL A 170 -2.29 -1.96 -12.07
C VAL A 170 -2.06 -3.27 -11.34
N HIS A 171 -2.74 -3.42 -10.24
CA HIS A 171 -2.65 -4.60 -9.40
C HIS A 171 -3.99 -4.89 -8.70
N GLY A 172 -4.11 -6.11 -8.22
CA GLY A 172 -5.30 -6.56 -7.49
C GLY A 172 -5.02 -7.88 -6.78
N SER A 173 -6.01 -8.44 -6.10
CA SER A 173 -5.88 -9.74 -5.46
C SER A 173 -7.22 -10.47 -5.38
N HIS A 174 -7.23 -11.73 -5.76
CA HIS A 174 -8.40 -12.59 -5.71
C HIS A 174 -8.81 -12.94 -4.27
N ALA A 175 -9.94 -13.60 -4.14
CA ALA A 175 -10.46 -14.08 -2.87
C ALA A 175 -9.51 -15.11 -2.21
N ASN A 176 -9.51 -15.16 -0.88
CA ASN A 176 -8.90 -16.25 -0.12
C ASN A 176 -9.86 -17.42 -0.02
N LYS A 177 -9.51 -18.53 -0.64
CA LYS A 177 -10.29 -19.78 -0.65
C LYS A 177 -9.74 -20.84 0.30
N THR A 178 -8.58 -20.57 0.93
CA THR A 178 -7.92 -21.50 1.83
C THR A 178 -8.53 -21.49 3.24
N ASP A 179 -8.14 -22.40 4.08
CA ASP A 179 -8.53 -22.48 5.49
C ASP A 179 -7.60 -21.70 6.43
N ARG A 180 -6.67 -20.91 5.88
CA ARG A 180 -5.74 -20.05 6.61
C ARG A 180 -5.99 -18.57 6.27
N PRO A 181 -5.80 -17.62 7.21
CA PRO A 181 -5.89 -16.20 6.90
C PRO A 181 -4.71 -15.78 6.02
N ARG A 182 -4.90 -14.72 5.25
CA ARG A 182 -3.82 -14.01 4.57
C ARG A 182 -3.79 -12.55 5.04
N ARG A 183 -2.76 -12.22 5.82
CA ARG A 183 -2.55 -10.89 6.39
C ARG A 183 -1.33 -10.24 5.76
N ALA A 184 -1.41 -8.94 5.60
CA ALA A 184 -0.31 -8.14 5.09
C ALA A 184 -0.28 -6.77 5.75
N THR A 185 0.93 -6.20 5.85
CA THR A 185 1.11 -4.78 6.08
C THR A 185 1.69 -4.14 4.82
N VAL A 186 1.29 -2.91 4.57
CA VAL A 186 1.74 -2.13 3.41
C VAL A 186 2.36 -0.85 3.92
N LEU A 187 3.56 -0.53 3.46
CA LEU A 187 4.22 0.74 3.75
C LEU A 187 4.25 1.57 2.47
N ASN A 188 3.53 2.67 2.50
CA ASN A 188 3.51 3.63 1.41
C ASN A 188 4.46 4.77 1.74
N VAL A 189 5.35 5.06 0.81
CA VAL A 189 6.37 6.10 0.95
C VAL A 189 6.41 6.99 -0.28
N VAL A 190 6.98 8.16 -0.09
CA VAL A 190 7.22 9.11 -1.16
C VAL A 190 8.69 9.53 -1.17
N ARG A 191 9.20 9.94 -2.34
CA ARG A 191 10.44 10.69 -2.38
C ARG A 191 10.26 12.00 -1.62
N ASP A 192 11.23 12.36 -0.79
CA ASP A 192 11.20 13.64 -0.11
C ASP A 192 11.11 14.81 -1.10
N GLY A 193 10.17 15.73 -0.88
CA GLY A 193 9.84 16.81 -1.81
C GLY A 193 8.45 16.71 -2.43
N VAL A 194 7.73 15.61 -2.24
CA VAL A 194 6.30 15.54 -2.60
C VAL A 194 5.51 16.54 -1.77
N CYS A 195 4.59 17.27 -2.43
CA CYS A 195 3.78 18.33 -1.87
C CYS A 195 2.29 17.98 -1.86
N SER A 196 1.54 18.65 -1.00
CA SER A 196 0.08 18.57 -1.01
C SER A 196 -0.50 19.39 -2.19
N GLU A 197 -1.54 18.85 -2.83
CA GLU A 197 -2.38 19.52 -3.82
C GLU A 197 -3.77 19.89 -3.25
N SER A 198 -3.93 19.80 -1.93
CA SER A 198 -5.21 20.06 -1.23
C SER A 198 -4.97 20.93 -0.01
N ASN A 199 -6.00 21.69 0.39
CA ASN A 199 -6.05 22.34 1.69
C ASN A 199 -6.83 21.52 2.73
N GLU A 200 -7.42 20.40 2.32
CA GLU A 200 -8.09 19.45 3.21
C GLU A 200 -7.08 18.45 3.79
N PRO A 201 -7.37 17.85 4.94
CA PRO A 201 -6.56 16.79 5.50
C PRO A 201 -6.32 15.67 4.48
N LEU A 202 -5.06 15.26 4.30
CA LEU A 202 -4.69 14.17 3.41
C LEU A 202 -5.05 12.80 3.99
N LEU A 203 -5.03 12.68 5.32
CA LEU A 203 -5.44 11.50 6.09
C LEU A 203 -6.38 11.95 7.20
N THR A 204 -7.33 11.11 7.57
CA THR A 204 -8.28 11.40 8.66
C THR A 204 -7.54 11.62 9.98
N GLY A 205 -7.91 12.67 10.71
CA GLY A 205 -7.29 13.00 12.00
C GLY A 205 -5.87 13.59 11.90
N VAL A 206 -5.38 13.89 10.70
CA VAL A 206 -4.10 14.56 10.48
C VAL A 206 -4.37 16.03 10.13
N PRO A 207 -3.65 16.99 10.71
CA PRO A 207 -3.77 18.38 10.30
C PRO A 207 -3.49 18.54 8.80
N PRO A 208 -4.21 19.44 8.10
CA PRO A 208 -3.98 19.65 6.69
C PRO A 208 -2.56 20.17 6.42
N VAL A 209 -1.94 19.67 5.37
CA VAL A 209 -0.74 20.25 4.77
C VAL A 209 -1.22 21.21 3.70
N PRO A 210 -1.00 22.52 3.81
CA PRO A 210 -1.49 23.47 2.83
C PRO A 210 -1.02 23.15 1.41
N ARG A 211 -1.86 23.44 0.43
CA ARG A 211 -1.55 23.23 -0.99
C ARG A 211 -0.20 23.83 -1.37
N GLY A 212 0.62 23.11 -2.09
CA GLY A 212 1.97 23.47 -2.49
C GLY A 212 3.03 23.31 -1.39
N GLN A 213 2.64 22.99 -0.17
CA GLN A 213 3.58 22.69 0.91
C GLN A 213 4.03 21.23 0.86
N LYS A 214 5.31 21.03 1.16
CA LYS A 214 5.94 19.72 1.24
C LYS A 214 5.35 18.89 2.38
N LEU A 215 5.12 17.61 2.14
CA LEU A 215 4.80 16.65 3.20
C LEU A 215 5.95 16.57 4.20
N GLN A 216 5.69 16.80 5.48
CA GLN A 216 6.69 16.76 6.55
C GLN A 216 6.05 16.72 7.94
N GLY A 217 6.90 16.59 8.98
CA GLY A 217 6.47 16.57 10.37
C GLY A 217 6.18 15.18 10.88
N GLN A 218 5.54 15.12 12.05
CA GLN A 218 5.37 13.86 12.79
C GLN A 218 4.51 12.81 12.09
N TYR A 219 3.58 13.23 11.23
CA TYR A 219 2.71 12.31 10.49
C TYR A 219 3.33 11.81 9.18
N PHE A 220 4.32 12.54 8.68
CA PHE A 220 5.07 12.22 7.48
C PHE A 220 6.58 12.27 7.77
N PRO A 221 7.10 11.41 8.67
CA PRO A 221 8.50 11.45 9.07
C PRO A 221 9.44 11.13 7.91
N LEU A 222 10.63 11.73 7.93
CA LEU A 222 11.72 11.37 7.03
C LEU A 222 12.33 10.07 7.55
N LEU A 223 12.23 8.99 6.76
CA LEU A 223 12.71 7.66 7.14
C LEU A 223 14.18 7.44 6.79
N LEU A 224 14.62 8.02 5.67
CA LEU A 224 16.00 7.97 5.21
C LEU A 224 16.36 9.28 4.51
N ASP A 225 17.48 9.86 4.90
CA ASP A 225 18.09 11.02 4.26
C ASP A 225 19.25 10.57 3.38
N SER A 226 19.05 10.55 2.08
CA SER A 226 20.07 10.11 1.11
C SER A 226 21.28 11.05 1.00
N GLN A 227 21.20 12.26 1.60
CA GLN A 227 22.30 13.22 1.64
C GLN A 227 23.22 12.99 2.85
N LYS A 228 22.79 12.23 3.85
CA LYS A 228 23.61 11.88 5.00
C LYS A 228 24.32 10.55 4.75
N PRO A 229 25.62 10.45 5.04
CA PRO A 229 26.29 9.15 4.98
C PRO A 229 25.56 8.18 5.90
N GLY A 230 25.22 7.00 5.37
CA GLY A 230 24.65 5.91 6.18
C GLY A 230 25.58 5.56 7.34
N PRO A 231 25.07 4.90 8.41
CA PRO A 231 25.93 4.41 9.48
C PRO A 231 27.04 3.54 8.87
N PRO A 232 28.29 3.64 9.38
CA PRO A 232 29.39 2.84 8.87
C PRO A 232 28.97 1.37 8.89
N GLN A 233 29.08 0.70 7.73
CA GLN A 233 28.90 -0.75 7.69
C GLN A 233 29.93 -1.33 8.67
N SER A 234 29.45 -1.99 9.73
CA SER A 234 30.32 -2.76 10.61
C SER A 234 30.99 -3.84 9.75
N GLY A 235 32.25 -3.63 9.43
CA GLY A 235 33.02 -4.59 8.67
C GLY A 235 33.01 -5.93 9.40
N ASN A 236 32.57 -6.97 8.71
CA ASN A 236 32.84 -8.33 9.14
C ASN A 236 34.36 -8.54 9.13
N SER A 237 34.95 -8.53 10.31
CA SER A 237 36.28 -9.06 10.56
C SER A 237 36.17 -10.50 11.03
#